data_a6e21d6a8a592e5c793e273de875b48f
#
_entry.id   a6e21d6a8a592e5c793e273de875b48f
#
_cell.length_a   1.000
_cell.length_b   1.000
_cell.length_c   1.000
_cell.angle_alpha   90.00
_cell.angle_beta   90.00
_cell.angle_gamma   90.00
#
_symmetry.space_group_name_H-M   'P 1'
#
loop_
_entity.id
_entity.type
_entity.pdbx_description
1 polymer ?
#
loop_
_entity_poly.entity_id
_entity_poly.type
_entity_poly.pdbx_seq_one_letter_code
_entity_poly.pdbx_strand_id
1 'polypeptide(L)'
;MHRFVLKLAYEGTNYHGFQRQEELRTVSGEVEEVLSRLFPGECHNFIGASRTDQGVHALGNILSFDTEAERNPENYERALNSYLPEDIRVLSAWKKTEDFHPRFTMHTKEYRYSIDRARVENPLYQRLYYHYTFPLDLAMIREGIEILKGEHDFTSFANPKAQTLLQGGSAVRCITDFRLEEEGEYLHFMVKGNGFLYHMVRILCGTLLEVGRGRISPSALSEILAGKDRRLAGPTAPAKGLCLLHLDYGDAL
;
A
#
# COMPACT_ATOMS: atom_id res chain seq x y z
N MET A 1 6.92 30.01 1.40
CA MET A 1 6.08 28.81 1.68
C MET A 1 6.99 27.68 2.10
N HIS A 2 6.57 26.81 3.03
CA HIS A 2 7.35 25.69 3.55
C HIS A 2 6.58 24.41 3.30
N ARG A 3 7.23 23.37 2.79
CA ARG A 3 6.65 22.04 2.66
C ARG A 3 7.01 21.18 3.84
N PHE A 4 6.01 20.64 4.50
CA PHE A 4 6.17 19.62 5.54
C PHE A 4 5.75 18.27 5.04
N VAL A 5 6.46 17.24 5.48
CA VAL A 5 6.26 15.85 5.08
C VAL A 5 6.08 15.03 6.35
N LEU A 6 5.01 14.26 6.41
CA LEU A 6 4.66 13.38 7.53
C LEU A 6 4.80 11.93 7.11
N LYS A 7 5.43 11.11 7.94
CA LYS A 7 5.38 9.65 7.84
C LYS A 7 4.27 9.15 8.74
N LEU A 8 3.32 8.44 8.16
CA LEU A 8 2.10 7.97 8.82
C LEU A 8 2.07 6.46 8.94
N ALA A 9 1.73 5.95 10.12
CA ALA A 9 1.28 4.58 10.32
C ALA A 9 -0.22 4.58 10.63
N TYR A 10 -0.95 3.58 10.12
CA TYR A 10 -2.37 3.43 10.40
C TYR A 10 -2.88 2.00 10.24
N GLU A 11 -3.86 1.67 11.07
CA GLU A 11 -4.70 0.49 10.96
C GLU A 11 -5.93 0.86 10.11
N GLY A 12 -6.01 0.33 8.90
CA GLY A 12 -6.92 0.84 7.85
C GLY A 12 -8.35 0.33 7.90
N THR A 13 -8.71 -0.60 8.81
CA THR A 13 -10.01 -1.29 8.83
C THR A 13 -11.21 -0.34 8.84
N ASN A 14 -11.11 0.75 9.60
CA ASN A 14 -12.20 1.71 9.78
C ASN A 14 -12.21 2.85 8.75
N TYR A 15 -11.36 2.77 7.70
CA TYR A 15 -11.17 3.84 6.72
C TYR A 15 -11.52 3.40 5.31
N HIS A 16 -12.16 4.30 4.56
CA HIS A 16 -12.44 4.14 3.13
C HIS A 16 -11.21 4.45 2.26
N GLY A 17 -10.03 4.01 2.74
CA GLY A 17 -8.73 4.21 2.13
C GLY A 17 -8.02 5.46 2.61
N PHE A 18 -6.89 5.74 1.97
CA PHE A 18 -6.02 6.86 2.37
C PHE A 18 -6.54 8.22 1.91
N GLN A 19 -6.85 8.35 0.61
CA GLN A 19 -7.17 9.62 -0.03
C GLN A 19 -8.51 10.19 0.45
N ARG A 20 -8.55 11.49 0.79
CA ARG A 20 -9.76 12.20 1.16
C ARG A 20 -10.86 12.03 0.10
N GLN A 21 -12.05 11.73 0.56
CA GLN A 21 -13.30 11.62 -0.21
C GLN A 21 -14.40 12.33 0.56
N GLU A 22 -15.33 12.95 -0.18
CA GLU A 22 -16.50 13.61 0.43
C GLU A 22 -17.33 12.58 1.20
N GLU A 23 -17.80 12.95 2.38
CA GLU A 23 -18.68 12.16 3.26
C GLU A 23 -18.10 10.81 3.76
N LEU A 24 -16.87 10.46 3.41
CA LEU A 24 -16.26 9.22 3.82
C LEU A 24 -15.07 9.46 4.76
N ARG A 25 -15.01 8.64 5.80
CA ARG A 25 -13.87 8.62 6.73
C ARG A 25 -12.64 8.04 6.05
N THR A 26 -11.59 8.85 5.89
CA THR A 26 -10.34 8.47 5.23
C THR A 26 -9.15 8.90 6.06
N VAL A 27 -8.00 8.22 5.90
CA VAL A 27 -6.80 8.51 6.69
C VAL A 27 -6.31 9.95 6.48
N SER A 28 -6.19 10.41 5.21
CA SER A 28 -5.76 11.78 4.95
C SER A 28 -6.80 12.80 5.43
N GLY A 29 -8.09 12.48 5.35
CA GLY A 29 -9.17 13.34 5.85
C GLY A 29 -9.05 13.61 7.35
N GLU A 30 -8.78 12.59 8.17
CA GLU A 30 -8.56 12.76 9.63
C GLU A 30 -7.35 13.66 9.91
N VAL A 31 -6.23 13.44 9.20
CA VAL A 31 -5.02 14.26 9.38
C VAL A 31 -5.28 15.71 8.97
N GLU A 32 -5.94 15.94 7.83
CA GLU A 32 -6.28 17.26 7.33
C GLU A 32 -7.24 18.00 8.29
N GLU A 33 -8.24 17.29 8.85
CA GLU A 33 -9.18 17.85 9.81
C GLU A 33 -8.48 18.28 11.10
N VAL A 34 -7.60 17.42 11.65
CA VAL A 34 -6.83 17.76 12.86
C VAL A 34 -5.90 18.93 12.59
N LEU A 35 -5.21 18.99 11.45
CA LEU A 35 -4.36 20.13 11.08
C LEU A 35 -5.17 21.42 10.93
N SER A 36 -6.33 21.35 10.28
CA SER A 36 -7.21 22.52 10.11
C SER A 36 -7.76 23.04 11.44
N ARG A 37 -8.02 22.16 12.41
CA ARG A 37 -8.46 22.52 13.75
C ARG A 37 -7.36 23.14 14.60
N LEU A 38 -6.14 22.58 14.54
CA LEU A 38 -5.01 23.05 15.33
C LEU A 38 -4.35 24.31 14.75
N PHE A 39 -4.38 24.45 13.43
CA PHE A 39 -3.71 25.51 12.67
C PHE A 39 -4.69 26.09 11.62
N PRO A 40 -5.74 26.81 12.05
CA PRO A 40 -6.80 27.28 11.16
C PRO A 40 -6.27 28.17 10.03
N GLY A 41 -6.53 27.74 8.78
CA GLY A 41 -6.11 28.50 7.58
C GLY A 41 -4.62 28.46 7.25
N GLU A 42 -3.79 27.78 8.07
CA GLU A 42 -2.33 27.75 7.85
C GLU A 42 -1.89 26.63 6.90
N CYS A 43 -2.53 25.46 6.94
CA CYS A 43 -2.10 24.26 6.21
C CYS A 43 -2.95 24.05 4.96
N HIS A 44 -2.32 23.80 3.83
CA HIS A 44 -2.98 23.59 2.53
C HIS A 44 -2.17 22.67 1.63
N ASN A 45 -2.68 22.35 0.44
CA ASN A 45 -2.03 21.53 -0.58
C ASN A 45 -1.62 20.13 -0.07
N PHE A 46 -2.57 19.38 0.47
CA PHE A 46 -2.32 18.04 1.00
C PHE A 46 -2.12 17.02 -0.12
N ILE A 47 -0.97 16.35 -0.13
CA ILE A 47 -0.59 15.36 -1.14
C ILE A 47 -0.11 14.07 -0.50
N GLY A 48 -0.83 12.99 -0.71
CA GLY A 48 -0.40 11.66 -0.28
C GLY A 48 0.46 10.94 -1.32
N ALA A 49 1.47 10.22 -0.90
CA ALA A 49 2.38 9.48 -1.78
C ALA A 49 1.75 8.20 -2.32
N SER A 50 1.05 7.46 -1.49
CA SER A 50 0.41 6.20 -1.85
C SER A 50 -1.07 6.20 -1.47
N ARG A 51 -1.93 5.93 -2.46
CA ARG A 51 -3.36 5.74 -2.23
C ARG A 51 -3.59 4.28 -1.85
N THR A 52 -3.59 3.97 -0.55
CA THR A 52 -4.00 2.65 -0.09
C THR A 52 -5.51 2.50 -0.20
N ASP A 53 -5.97 1.28 -0.51
CA ASP A 53 -7.39 0.95 -0.65
C ASP A 53 -8.10 0.95 0.72
N GLN A 54 -9.44 0.91 0.69
CA GLN A 54 -10.25 0.66 1.89
C GLN A 54 -9.80 -0.60 2.63
N GLY A 55 -9.58 -0.48 3.94
CA GLY A 55 -9.18 -1.58 4.80
C GLY A 55 -7.69 -1.97 4.71
N VAL A 56 -6.87 -1.26 3.93
CA VAL A 56 -5.43 -1.50 3.81
C VAL A 56 -4.67 -0.68 4.84
N HIS A 57 -3.67 -1.29 5.47
CA HIS A 57 -2.85 -0.71 6.52
C HIS A 57 -1.57 -0.07 5.98
N ALA A 58 -0.90 0.72 6.82
CA ALA A 58 0.46 1.20 6.53
C ALA A 58 1.28 1.37 7.80
N LEU A 59 2.59 1.12 7.69
CA LEU A 59 3.61 1.45 8.68
C LEU A 59 4.45 2.67 8.26
N GLY A 60 4.28 3.17 7.03
CA GLY A 60 5.13 4.26 6.56
C GLY A 60 4.60 4.94 5.29
N ASN A 61 3.31 5.33 5.24
CA ASN A 61 2.83 6.18 4.15
C ASN A 61 3.28 7.63 4.34
N ILE A 62 3.37 8.37 3.26
CA ILE A 62 3.83 9.76 3.26
C ILE A 62 2.68 10.69 2.86
N LEU A 63 2.51 11.76 3.64
CA LEU A 63 1.62 12.89 3.37
C LEU A 63 2.44 14.19 3.43
N SER A 64 2.34 15.05 2.44
CA SER A 64 2.89 16.40 2.52
C SER A 64 1.77 17.44 2.59
N PHE A 65 2.09 18.57 3.19
CA PHE A 65 1.27 19.78 3.14
C PHE A 65 2.18 21.02 3.09
N ASP A 66 1.63 22.12 2.64
CA ASP A 66 2.32 23.41 2.55
C ASP A 66 1.77 24.39 3.59
N THR A 67 2.64 25.28 4.12
CA THR A 67 2.29 26.33 5.07
C THR A 67 3.24 27.52 4.96
N GLU A 68 2.79 28.72 5.34
CA GLU A 68 3.66 29.88 5.49
C GLU A 68 4.30 29.97 6.89
N ALA A 69 3.73 29.24 7.86
CA ALA A 69 4.24 29.25 9.22
C ALA A 69 5.58 28.52 9.32
N GLU A 70 6.56 29.18 9.95
CA GLU A 70 7.84 28.54 10.26
C GLU A 70 7.75 27.85 11.62
N ARG A 71 7.69 26.51 11.58
CA ARG A 71 7.61 25.67 12.78
C ARG A 71 8.64 24.54 12.73
N ASN A 72 9.03 24.04 13.90
CA ASN A 72 9.79 22.81 13.98
C ASN A 72 8.88 21.62 13.56
N PRO A 73 9.33 20.73 12.66
CA PRO A 73 8.58 19.55 12.25
C PRO A 73 8.03 18.69 13.42
N GLU A 74 8.81 18.53 14.49
CA GLU A 74 8.41 17.81 15.71
C GLU A 74 7.17 18.40 16.40
N ASN A 75 6.89 19.70 16.20
CA ASN A 75 5.68 20.31 16.75
C ASN A 75 4.42 19.78 16.07
N TYR A 76 4.47 19.55 14.74
CA TYR A 76 3.37 18.93 14.01
C TYR A 76 3.19 17.47 14.43
N GLU A 77 4.29 16.71 14.58
CA GLU A 77 4.24 15.32 15.04
C GLU A 77 3.56 15.19 16.41
N ARG A 78 4.02 15.96 17.40
CA ARG A 78 3.45 15.94 18.76
C ARG A 78 2.00 16.42 18.80
N ALA A 79 1.70 17.52 18.11
CA ALA A 79 0.36 18.08 18.07
C ALA A 79 -0.62 17.10 17.43
N LEU A 80 -0.28 16.55 16.26
CA LEU A 80 -1.11 15.57 15.55
C LEU A 80 -1.36 14.32 16.41
N ASN A 81 -0.31 13.73 17.00
CA ASN A 81 -0.44 12.53 17.81
C ASN A 81 -1.27 12.71 19.09
N SER A 82 -1.47 13.96 19.55
CA SER A 82 -2.32 14.28 20.69
C SER A 82 -3.82 14.30 20.33
N TYR A 83 -4.17 14.41 19.05
CA TYR A 83 -5.56 14.60 18.60
C TYR A 83 -6.02 13.60 17.56
N LEU A 84 -5.10 12.92 16.88
CA LEU A 84 -5.45 11.85 15.93
C LEU A 84 -6.06 10.65 16.68
N PRO A 85 -7.01 9.94 16.03
CA PRO A 85 -7.54 8.70 16.57
C PRO A 85 -6.42 7.66 16.78
N GLU A 86 -6.67 6.69 17.68
CA GLU A 86 -5.64 5.72 18.11
C GLU A 86 -5.09 4.85 16.98
N ASP A 87 -5.84 4.69 15.91
CA ASP A 87 -5.50 3.91 14.72
C ASP A 87 -4.72 4.70 13.65
N ILE A 88 -4.36 5.98 13.90
CA ILE A 88 -3.44 6.78 13.06
C ILE A 88 -2.34 7.39 13.93
N ARG A 89 -1.08 7.30 13.48
CA ARG A 89 0.08 7.94 14.13
C ARG A 89 1.00 8.58 13.11
N VAL A 90 1.51 9.76 13.47
CA VAL A 90 2.63 10.40 12.81
C VAL A 90 3.90 9.85 13.44
N LEU A 91 4.73 9.16 12.67
CA LEU A 91 5.98 8.55 13.15
C LEU A 91 7.16 9.51 13.06
N SER A 92 7.13 10.41 12.08
CA SER A 92 8.17 11.41 11.85
C SER A 92 7.60 12.54 11.01
N ALA A 93 8.20 13.72 11.16
CA ALA A 93 7.91 14.89 10.35
C ALA A 93 9.20 15.56 9.88
N TRP A 94 9.21 16.08 8.65
CA TRP A 94 10.36 16.77 8.05
C TRP A 94 9.92 18.06 7.37
N LYS A 95 10.83 19.04 7.32
CA LYS A 95 10.72 20.21 6.46
C LYS A 95 11.50 19.92 5.18
N LYS A 96 10.88 20.11 4.03
CA LYS A 96 11.48 19.90 2.71
C LYS A 96 11.33 21.17 1.86
N THR A 97 12.08 21.22 0.77
CA THR A 97 11.95 22.24 -0.25
C THR A 97 10.72 21.99 -1.13
N GLU A 98 10.26 22.99 -1.86
CA GLU A 98 9.04 22.93 -2.66
C GLU A 98 9.15 21.95 -3.85
N ASP A 99 10.37 21.61 -4.27
CA ASP A 99 10.64 20.62 -5.33
C ASP A 99 10.38 19.16 -4.89
N PHE A 100 10.38 18.87 -3.58
CA PHE A 100 9.98 17.55 -3.10
C PHE A 100 8.48 17.34 -3.36
N HIS A 101 8.15 16.28 -4.13
CA HIS A 101 6.77 15.90 -4.40
C HIS A 101 6.54 14.42 -4.03
N PRO A 102 5.65 14.09 -3.06
CA PRO A 102 5.50 12.72 -2.55
C PRO A 102 5.27 11.64 -3.60
N ARG A 103 4.64 11.98 -4.74
CA ARG A 103 4.37 11.01 -5.81
C ARG A 103 5.39 10.99 -6.93
N PHE A 104 6.04 12.14 -7.20
CA PHE A 104 6.87 12.29 -8.40
C PHE A 104 8.36 12.27 -8.08
N THR A 105 8.77 12.64 -6.87
CA THR A 105 10.12 12.36 -6.40
C THR A 105 10.34 10.85 -6.46
N MET A 106 11.45 10.43 -7.09
CA MET A 106 11.75 9.02 -7.30
C MET A 106 11.74 8.25 -5.98
N HIS A 107 11.03 7.15 -5.94
CA HIS A 107 10.95 6.29 -4.76
C HIS A 107 10.55 4.88 -5.15
N THR A 108 10.81 3.93 -4.26
CA THR A 108 10.24 2.59 -4.31
C THR A 108 9.23 2.39 -3.19
N LYS A 109 8.33 1.45 -3.38
CA LYS A 109 7.30 1.07 -2.39
C LYS A 109 7.46 -0.39 -2.03
N GLU A 110 7.41 -0.69 -0.74
CA GLU A 110 7.39 -2.07 -0.27
C GLU A 110 6.09 -2.35 0.48
N TYR A 111 5.46 -3.46 0.10
CA TYR A 111 4.24 -3.97 0.69
C TYR A 111 4.48 -5.36 1.29
N ARG A 112 3.78 -5.64 2.38
CA ARG A 112 3.64 -6.97 2.95
C ARG A 112 2.18 -7.40 2.85
N TYR A 113 1.93 -8.60 2.33
CA TYR A 113 0.63 -9.24 2.42
C TYR A 113 0.73 -10.44 3.36
N SER A 114 0.00 -10.42 4.47
CA SER A 114 0.10 -11.40 5.56
C SER A 114 -1.06 -12.37 5.57
N ILE A 115 -0.75 -13.66 5.73
CA ILE A 115 -1.69 -14.78 5.75
C ILE A 115 -1.51 -15.57 7.04
N ASP A 116 -2.61 -15.86 7.71
CA ASP A 116 -2.69 -16.81 8.83
C ASP A 116 -3.21 -18.15 8.32
N ARG A 117 -2.37 -19.21 8.41
CA ARG A 117 -2.71 -20.58 8.01
C ARG A 117 -3.15 -21.47 9.19
N ALA A 118 -3.17 -20.94 10.40
CA ALA A 118 -3.56 -21.68 11.58
C ALA A 118 -4.97 -22.28 11.40
N ARG A 119 -5.20 -23.44 11.96
CA ARG A 119 -6.53 -24.10 11.93
C ARG A 119 -7.63 -23.20 12.51
N VAL A 120 -7.30 -22.39 13.50
CA VAL A 120 -8.19 -21.44 14.15
C VAL A 120 -7.55 -20.05 14.04
N GLU A 121 -8.30 -19.07 13.53
CA GLU A 121 -7.83 -17.70 13.37
C GLU A 121 -7.40 -17.11 14.72
N ASN A 122 -6.22 -16.47 14.74
CA ASN A 122 -5.75 -15.76 15.91
C ASN A 122 -6.47 -14.39 16.04
N PRO A 123 -7.25 -14.14 17.11
CA PRO A 123 -8.02 -12.91 17.23
C PRO A 123 -7.16 -11.64 17.29
N LEU A 124 -5.88 -11.75 17.70
CA LEU A 124 -4.95 -10.60 17.70
C LEU A 124 -4.56 -10.16 16.30
N TYR A 125 -4.64 -11.03 15.30
CA TYR A 125 -4.27 -10.75 13.91
C TYR A 125 -5.47 -10.69 12.96
N GLN A 126 -6.68 -10.88 13.45
CA GLN A 126 -7.92 -10.94 12.67
C GLN A 126 -8.11 -9.73 11.72
N ARG A 127 -7.65 -8.55 12.11
CA ARG A 127 -7.73 -7.32 11.30
C ARG A 127 -6.53 -7.10 10.39
N LEU A 128 -5.41 -7.81 10.63
CA LEU A 128 -4.12 -7.56 9.99
C LEU A 128 -3.70 -8.68 9.05
N TYR A 129 -4.33 -9.87 9.15
CA TYR A 129 -3.96 -11.04 8.38
C TYR A 129 -5.18 -11.63 7.68
N TYR A 130 -4.95 -12.23 6.53
CA TYR A 130 -5.95 -13.01 5.83
C TYR A 130 -5.92 -14.45 6.33
N HIS A 131 -6.93 -14.89 7.08
CA HIS A 131 -7.06 -16.28 7.51
C HIS A 131 -7.35 -17.18 6.31
N TYR A 132 -6.43 -18.11 6.00
CA TYR A 132 -6.47 -18.93 4.80
C TYR A 132 -6.03 -20.37 5.09
N THR A 133 -6.96 -21.27 5.24
CA THR A 133 -6.74 -22.64 5.74
C THR A 133 -6.55 -23.69 4.66
N PHE A 134 -6.64 -23.32 3.37
CA PHE A 134 -6.42 -24.28 2.30
C PHE A 134 -4.93 -24.66 2.20
N PRO A 135 -4.62 -25.96 1.95
CA PRO A 135 -3.25 -26.38 1.70
C PRO A 135 -2.62 -25.61 0.53
N LEU A 136 -1.35 -25.26 0.67
CA LEU A 136 -0.59 -24.51 -0.32
C LEU A 136 0.72 -25.23 -0.61
N ASP A 137 1.02 -25.42 -1.89
CA ASP A 137 2.36 -25.78 -2.36
C ASP A 137 3.20 -24.50 -2.46
N LEU A 138 4.10 -24.31 -1.50
CA LEU A 138 4.94 -23.13 -1.42
C LEU A 138 6.05 -23.10 -2.49
N ALA A 139 6.44 -24.27 -3.02
CA ALA A 139 7.41 -24.34 -4.11
C ALA A 139 6.80 -23.77 -5.39
N MET A 140 5.57 -24.14 -5.72
CA MET A 140 4.84 -23.56 -6.85
C MET A 140 4.64 -22.06 -6.70
N ILE A 141 4.35 -21.57 -5.49
CA ILE A 141 4.23 -20.14 -5.22
C ILE A 141 5.55 -19.43 -5.49
N ARG A 142 6.68 -19.96 -5.01
CA ARG A 142 8.01 -19.37 -5.24
C ARG A 142 8.38 -19.34 -6.72
N GLU A 143 8.08 -20.41 -7.46
CA GLU A 143 8.26 -20.45 -8.92
C GLU A 143 7.44 -19.34 -9.60
N GLY A 144 6.17 -19.19 -9.22
CA GLY A 144 5.31 -18.13 -9.73
C GLY A 144 5.81 -16.73 -9.41
N ILE A 145 6.38 -16.51 -8.22
CA ILE A 145 6.98 -15.25 -7.82
C ILE A 145 8.13 -14.86 -8.75
N GLU A 146 9.01 -15.80 -9.12
CA GLU A 146 10.14 -15.51 -10.02
C GLU A 146 9.68 -15.04 -11.41
N ILE A 147 8.55 -15.54 -11.91
CA ILE A 147 7.96 -15.11 -13.20
C ILE A 147 7.42 -13.66 -13.13
N LEU A 148 6.94 -13.24 -11.95
CA LEU A 148 6.34 -11.93 -11.76
C LEU A 148 7.35 -10.83 -11.45
N LYS A 149 8.62 -11.16 -11.17
CA LYS A 149 9.70 -10.19 -10.97
C LYS A 149 10.09 -9.53 -12.30
N GLY A 150 10.62 -8.32 -12.20
CA GLY A 150 11.07 -7.54 -13.34
C GLY A 150 10.01 -6.57 -13.87
N GLU A 151 10.27 -6.09 -15.09
CA GLU A 151 9.39 -5.13 -15.76
C GLU A 151 8.38 -5.85 -16.65
N HIS A 152 7.10 -5.66 -16.37
CA HIS A 152 5.99 -6.25 -17.11
C HIS A 152 4.83 -5.28 -17.26
N ASP A 153 3.99 -5.54 -18.24
CA ASP A 153 2.66 -4.94 -18.35
C ASP A 153 1.70 -5.71 -17.42
N PHE A 154 1.34 -5.09 -16.29
CA PHE A 154 0.48 -5.68 -15.27
C PHE A 154 -1.02 -5.41 -15.48
N THR A 155 -1.48 -5.18 -16.71
CA THR A 155 -2.91 -4.96 -16.99
C THR A 155 -3.78 -6.08 -16.44
N SER A 156 -3.38 -7.36 -16.57
CA SER A 156 -4.12 -8.51 -16.01
C SER A 156 -4.20 -8.49 -14.47
N PHE A 157 -3.26 -7.84 -13.81
CA PHE A 157 -3.20 -7.74 -12.35
C PHE A 157 -3.70 -6.38 -11.83
N ALA A 158 -4.37 -5.60 -12.64
CA ALA A 158 -4.96 -4.32 -12.25
C ALA A 158 -6.48 -4.40 -12.19
N ASN A 159 -7.08 -3.60 -11.28
CA ASN A 159 -8.52 -3.38 -11.33
C ASN A 159 -8.85 -2.56 -12.58
N PRO A 160 -9.85 -2.95 -13.40
CA PRO A 160 -10.24 -2.19 -14.59
C PRO A 160 -10.64 -0.74 -14.32
N LYS A 161 -11.04 -0.40 -13.09
CA LYS A 161 -11.33 0.97 -12.64
C LYS A 161 -10.09 1.76 -12.24
N ALA A 162 -8.87 1.24 -12.44
CA ALA A 162 -7.63 1.97 -12.16
C ALA A 162 -7.60 3.27 -12.98
N GLN A 163 -7.53 4.42 -12.31
CA GLN A 163 -7.50 5.74 -12.97
C GLN A 163 -6.40 5.83 -14.03
N THR A 164 -5.24 5.25 -13.75
CA THR A 164 -4.13 5.19 -14.71
C THR A 164 -4.56 4.56 -16.03
N LEU A 165 -5.28 3.44 -15.99
CA LEU A 165 -5.75 2.74 -17.19
C LEU A 165 -6.88 3.51 -17.87
N LEU A 166 -7.82 4.05 -17.10
CA LEU A 166 -8.95 4.84 -17.65
C LEU A 166 -8.48 6.11 -18.35
N GLN A 167 -7.33 6.66 -17.93
CA GLN A 167 -6.70 7.86 -18.53
C GLN A 167 -5.69 7.52 -19.64
N GLY A 168 -5.61 6.25 -20.08
CA GLY A 168 -4.67 5.82 -21.12
C GLY A 168 -3.21 5.78 -20.66
N GLY A 169 -2.95 5.77 -19.36
CA GLY A 169 -1.61 5.65 -18.80
C GLY A 169 -1.08 4.21 -18.85
N SER A 170 0.25 4.07 -18.74
CA SER A 170 0.93 2.77 -18.82
C SER A 170 0.63 1.87 -17.62
N ALA A 171 0.36 0.59 -17.91
CA ALA A 171 0.29 -0.49 -16.91
C ALA A 171 1.66 -1.12 -16.62
N VAL A 172 2.71 -0.69 -17.30
CA VAL A 172 4.07 -1.23 -17.10
C VAL A 172 4.58 -0.81 -15.73
N ARG A 173 5.02 -1.80 -14.94
CA ARG A 173 5.64 -1.61 -13.62
C ARG A 173 6.84 -2.54 -13.51
N CYS A 174 7.78 -2.17 -12.63
CA CYS A 174 8.93 -3.00 -12.31
C CYS A 174 8.82 -3.47 -10.85
N ILE A 175 8.71 -4.79 -10.67
CA ILE A 175 8.83 -5.43 -9.36
C ILE A 175 10.31 -5.78 -9.15
N THR A 176 10.97 -5.02 -8.29
CA THR A 176 12.42 -5.18 -8.04
C THR A 176 12.75 -6.28 -7.04
N ASP A 177 11.81 -6.58 -6.14
CA ASP A 177 11.90 -7.70 -5.22
C ASP A 177 10.50 -8.27 -4.96
N PHE A 178 10.40 -9.59 -4.95
CA PHE A 178 9.20 -10.30 -4.56
C PHE A 178 9.62 -11.62 -3.91
N ARG A 179 9.23 -11.85 -2.68
CA ARG A 179 9.62 -13.04 -1.91
C ARG A 179 8.49 -13.52 -1.02
N LEU A 180 8.53 -14.80 -0.67
CA LEU A 180 7.65 -15.46 0.29
C LEU A 180 8.45 -15.79 1.54
N GLU A 181 8.06 -15.22 2.67
CA GLU A 181 8.63 -15.48 3.99
C GLU A 181 7.67 -16.34 4.80
N GLU A 182 8.24 -17.26 5.59
CA GLU A 182 7.49 -18.18 6.47
C GLU A 182 7.85 -17.89 7.93
N GLU A 183 6.83 -17.68 8.76
CA GLU A 183 6.98 -17.49 10.20
C GLU A 183 5.96 -18.39 10.94
N GLY A 184 6.33 -19.65 11.19
CA GLY A 184 5.43 -20.64 11.77
C GLY A 184 4.18 -20.86 10.91
N GLU A 185 3.00 -20.55 11.46
CA GLU A 185 1.72 -20.65 10.75
C GLU A 185 1.46 -19.44 9.82
N TYR A 186 2.33 -18.43 9.82
CA TYR A 186 2.13 -17.23 9.03
C TYR A 186 2.95 -17.28 7.73
N LEU A 187 2.37 -16.70 6.66
CA LEU A 187 3.07 -16.45 5.40
C LEU A 187 3.02 -14.95 5.09
N HIS A 188 4.13 -14.45 4.58
CA HIS A 188 4.24 -13.06 4.16
C HIS A 188 4.73 -12.99 2.72
N PHE A 189 3.90 -12.45 1.83
CA PHE A 189 4.35 -12.00 0.53
C PHE A 189 4.94 -10.59 0.69
N MET A 190 6.24 -10.46 0.43
CA MET A 190 6.96 -9.19 0.45
C MET A 190 7.17 -8.73 -0.98
N VAL A 191 6.67 -7.57 -1.35
CA VAL A 191 6.78 -7.07 -2.73
C VAL A 191 7.27 -5.63 -2.76
N LYS A 192 8.37 -5.37 -3.50
CA LYS A 192 8.98 -4.05 -3.70
C LYS A 192 8.98 -3.70 -5.19
N GLY A 193 8.67 -2.46 -5.53
CA GLY A 193 8.66 -1.99 -6.92
C GLY A 193 8.59 -0.47 -7.03
N ASN A 194 8.67 0.00 -8.29
CA ASN A 194 8.62 1.43 -8.62
C ASN A 194 7.21 2.04 -8.54
N GLY A 195 6.20 1.22 -8.32
CA GLY A 195 4.80 1.62 -8.22
C GLY A 195 3.86 0.45 -8.48
N PHE A 196 2.62 0.59 -8.04
CA PHE A 196 1.60 -0.45 -8.20
C PHE A 196 0.31 0.15 -8.73
N LEU A 197 -0.41 -0.61 -9.55
CA LEU A 197 -1.73 -0.26 -10.04
C LEU A 197 -2.79 -0.53 -8.96
N TYR A 198 -3.97 0.02 -9.14
CA TYR A 198 -5.09 -0.20 -8.22
C TYR A 198 -5.38 -1.70 -8.06
N HIS A 199 -5.39 -2.18 -6.83
CA HIS A 199 -5.52 -3.58 -6.39
C HIS A 199 -4.38 -4.52 -6.82
N MET A 200 -3.32 -4.07 -7.50
CA MET A 200 -2.30 -4.93 -8.11
C MET A 200 -1.71 -5.94 -7.11
N VAL A 201 -1.19 -5.49 -5.97
CA VAL A 201 -0.56 -6.38 -4.99
C VAL A 201 -1.54 -7.44 -4.48
N ARG A 202 -2.80 -7.07 -4.22
CA ARG A 202 -3.83 -8.00 -3.77
C ARG A 202 -4.21 -9.03 -4.83
N ILE A 203 -4.22 -8.64 -6.10
CA ILE A 203 -4.47 -9.56 -7.23
C ILE A 203 -3.30 -10.50 -7.43
N LEU A 204 -2.06 -10.00 -7.34
CA LEU A 204 -0.85 -10.83 -7.38
C LEU A 204 -0.89 -11.91 -6.28
N CYS A 205 -1.13 -11.51 -5.02
CA CYS A 205 -1.24 -12.44 -3.90
C CYS A 205 -2.38 -13.44 -4.08
N GLY A 206 -3.58 -12.98 -4.48
CA GLY A 206 -4.71 -13.87 -4.73
C GLY A 206 -4.46 -14.86 -5.87
N THR A 207 -3.75 -14.46 -6.92
CA THR A 207 -3.36 -15.34 -8.01
C THR A 207 -2.32 -16.37 -7.56
N LEU A 208 -1.32 -15.95 -6.79
CA LEU A 208 -0.31 -16.86 -6.22
C LEU A 208 -0.91 -17.87 -5.23
N LEU A 209 -1.98 -17.51 -4.51
CA LEU A 209 -2.72 -18.46 -3.69
C LEU A 209 -3.42 -19.54 -4.55
N GLU A 210 -3.96 -19.18 -5.71
CA GLU A 210 -4.51 -20.16 -6.65
C GLU A 210 -3.41 -21.02 -7.30
N VAL A 211 -2.20 -20.47 -7.51
CA VAL A 211 -1.02 -21.24 -7.92
C VAL A 211 -0.66 -22.26 -6.84
N GLY A 212 -0.55 -21.85 -5.58
CA GLY A 212 -0.23 -22.74 -4.46
C GLY A 212 -1.27 -23.83 -4.23
N ARG A 213 -2.52 -23.63 -4.67
CA ARG A 213 -3.59 -24.64 -4.66
C ARG A 213 -3.56 -25.59 -5.85
N GLY A 214 -2.65 -25.38 -6.80
CA GLY A 214 -2.57 -26.14 -8.05
C GLY A 214 -3.71 -25.84 -9.05
N ARG A 215 -4.45 -24.74 -8.88
CA ARG A 215 -5.52 -24.33 -9.81
C ARG A 215 -5.01 -23.56 -11.02
N ILE A 216 -3.87 -22.89 -10.86
CA ILE A 216 -3.13 -22.18 -11.90
C ILE A 216 -1.72 -22.76 -11.87
N SER A 217 -1.17 -23.19 -13.01
CA SER A 217 0.25 -23.58 -13.06
C SER A 217 1.15 -22.35 -12.97
N PRO A 218 2.36 -22.43 -12.36
CA PRO A 218 3.29 -21.30 -12.36
C PRO A 218 3.55 -20.77 -13.77
N SER A 219 3.74 -21.64 -14.76
CA SER A 219 3.99 -21.26 -16.16
C SER A 219 2.85 -20.43 -16.80
N ALA A 220 1.61 -20.67 -16.39
CA ALA A 220 0.46 -19.89 -16.88
C ALA A 220 0.53 -18.41 -16.50
N LEU A 221 1.34 -18.02 -15.51
CA LEU A 221 1.51 -16.61 -15.14
C LEU A 221 2.10 -15.77 -16.27
N SER A 222 2.97 -16.35 -17.11
CA SER A 222 3.49 -15.68 -18.32
C SER A 222 2.38 -15.43 -19.34
N GLU A 223 1.46 -16.38 -19.50
CA GLU A 223 0.31 -16.24 -20.42
C GLU A 223 -0.69 -15.20 -19.87
N ILE A 224 -0.90 -15.18 -18.54
CA ILE A 224 -1.75 -14.18 -17.87
C ILE A 224 -1.19 -12.78 -18.06
N LEU A 225 0.14 -12.57 -17.91
CA LEU A 225 0.80 -11.28 -18.20
C LEU A 225 0.60 -10.88 -19.67
N ALA A 226 0.88 -11.78 -20.60
CA ALA A 226 0.77 -11.53 -22.04
C ALA A 226 -0.67 -11.24 -22.48
N GLY A 227 -1.65 -11.85 -21.83
CA GLY A 227 -3.07 -11.75 -22.17
C GLY A 227 -3.70 -10.39 -21.88
N LYS A 228 -3.12 -9.58 -21.01
CA LYS A 228 -3.60 -8.23 -20.63
C LYS A 228 -5.08 -8.15 -20.29
N ASP A 229 -5.61 -9.19 -19.69
CA ASP A 229 -7.02 -9.32 -19.30
C ASP A 229 -7.14 -9.71 -17.83
N ARG A 230 -7.81 -8.86 -17.04
CA ARG A 230 -8.05 -9.08 -15.60
C ARG A 230 -8.75 -10.42 -15.31
N ARG A 231 -9.56 -10.91 -16.23
CA ARG A 231 -10.32 -12.16 -16.06
C ARG A 231 -9.43 -13.40 -16.04
N LEU A 232 -8.22 -13.32 -16.57
CA LEU A 232 -7.23 -14.40 -16.58
C LEU A 232 -6.54 -14.58 -15.21
N ALA A 233 -6.39 -13.49 -14.44
CA ALA A 233 -5.77 -13.54 -13.13
C ALA A 233 -6.73 -14.05 -12.05
N GLY A 234 -6.17 -14.50 -10.93
CA GLY A 234 -6.91 -14.97 -9.76
C GLY A 234 -7.72 -13.87 -9.04
N PRO A 235 -8.40 -14.22 -7.95
CA PRO A 235 -9.22 -13.29 -7.19
C PRO A 235 -8.39 -12.16 -6.56
N THR A 236 -9.05 -11.05 -6.25
CA THR A 236 -8.45 -9.99 -5.42
C THR A 236 -8.45 -10.44 -3.97
N ALA A 237 -7.29 -10.63 -3.37
CA ALA A 237 -7.17 -11.01 -1.96
C ALA A 237 -7.74 -9.93 -1.03
N PRO A 238 -8.28 -10.27 0.16
CA PRO A 238 -8.85 -9.32 1.11
C PRO A 238 -7.89 -8.19 1.49
N ALA A 239 -8.43 -6.98 1.72
CA ALA A 239 -7.61 -5.81 2.04
C ALA A 239 -6.86 -5.96 3.37
N LYS A 240 -7.48 -6.60 4.36
CA LYS A 240 -6.95 -6.74 5.72
C LYS A 240 -5.56 -7.41 5.82
N GLY A 241 -5.17 -8.19 4.81
CA GLY A 241 -3.83 -8.77 4.79
C GLY A 241 -2.75 -7.82 4.29
N LEU A 242 -3.11 -6.70 3.64
CA LEU A 242 -2.15 -5.81 2.97
C LEU A 242 -1.72 -4.65 3.87
N CYS A 243 -0.41 -4.46 3.96
CA CYS A 243 0.22 -3.34 4.65
C CYS A 243 1.32 -2.71 3.78
N LEU A 244 1.24 -1.40 3.56
CA LEU A 244 2.34 -0.61 3.02
C LEU A 244 3.41 -0.44 4.12
N LEU A 245 4.57 -1.04 3.95
CA LEU A 245 5.63 -0.99 4.95
C LEU A 245 6.34 0.37 4.94
N HIS A 246 6.83 0.78 3.78
CA HIS A 246 7.48 2.07 3.62
C HIS A 246 7.57 2.50 2.15
N LEU A 247 7.90 3.78 1.98
CA LEU A 247 8.36 4.37 0.73
C LEU A 247 9.82 4.77 0.92
N ASP A 248 10.68 4.35 0.02
CA ASP A 248 12.11 4.61 0.05
C ASP A 248 12.44 5.69 -1.00
N TYR A 249 12.75 6.89 -0.53
CA TYR A 249 13.13 8.05 -1.36
C TYR A 249 14.65 8.23 -1.45
N GLY A 250 15.45 7.30 -0.88
CA GLY A 250 16.90 7.49 -0.74
C GLY A 250 17.21 8.75 0.06
N ASP A 251 18.18 9.54 -0.42
CA ASP A 251 18.62 10.76 0.25
C ASP A 251 17.60 11.92 0.21
N ALA A 252 16.48 11.77 -0.51
CA ALA A 252 15.46 12.82 -0.61
C ALA A 252 14.54 12.92 0.61
N LEU A 253 14.48 11.91 1.48
CA LEU A 253 13.70 11.86 2.72
C LEU A 253 14.49 11.15 3.86
#